data_27db08682f24283bcb92e4499a78a30b
#
_entry.id   27db08682f24283bcb92e4499a78a30b
#
_cell.length_a   1.000
_cell.length_b   1.000
_cell.length_c   1.000
_cell.angle_alpha   90.00
_cell.angle_beta   90.00
_cell.angle_gamma   90.00
#
_symmetry.space_group_name_H-M   'P 1'
#
loop_
_entity.id
_entity.type
_entity.pdbx_description
1 polymer ?
#
loop_
_entity_poly.entity_id
_entity_poly.type
_entity_poly.pdbx_seq_one_letter_code
_entity_poly.pdbx_strand_id
1 'polypeptide(L)'
;AVKSAKAVFEKEIATTPKSGTVSVKNQGKGALSVDLITRTQLLNDTLPAISDNLRMDIRYANLNGTPLSVNDIIQGTDFMANTSISNISGTSDYTNLALTHIIPSGWEIYNERMVAPETENAAADGSGQSVSKYSYQDIRDDRVLTYFNLRRGETKVFTVRLQATYAGNFILPAVQCEAMYDVNVQARSKAGRTTVSR
;
A
#
# COMPACT_ATOMS: atom_id res chain seq x y z
N ALA A 1 -36.49 4.83 15.21
CA ALA A 1 -35.60 5.42 16.23
C ALA A 1 -35.39 4.43 17.36
N VAL A 2 -34.18 4.32 17.87
CA VAL A 2 -33.83 3.48 19.03
C VAL A 2 -33.39 4.41 20.15
N LYS A 3 -33.84 4.13 21.36
CA LYS A 3 -33.40 4.83 22.56
C LYS A 3 -32.64 3.84 23.44
N SER A 4 -31.52 4.24 24.01
CA SER A 4 -30.74 3.43 24.93
C SER A 4 -30.30 4.29 26.11
N ALA A 5 -30.36 3.71 27.32
CA ALA A 5 -29.80 4.26 28.54
C ALA A 5 -28.52 3.51 28.99
N LYS A 6 -28.02 2.60 28.14
CA LYS A 6 -26.79 1.83 28.45
C LYS A 6 -25.57 2.71 28.26
N ALA A 7 -24.53 2.48 29.06
CA ALA A 7 -23.24 3.17 28.96
C ALA A 7 -22.52 2.87 27.63
N VAL A 8 -22.72 1.69 27.07
CA VAL A 8 -22.24 1.28 25.74
C VAL A 8 -23.44 0.72 24.99
N PHE A 9 -23.64 1.21 23.78
CA PHE A 9 -24.71 0.75 22.89
C PHE A 9 -24.12 0.58 21.47
N GLU A 10 -24.25 -0.62 20.94
CA GLU A 10 -23.87 -0.96 19.58
C GLU A 10 -25.11 -1.37 18.80
N LYS A 11 -25.21 -0.93 17.57
CA LYS A 11 -26.28 -1.32 16.65
C LYS A 11 -25.74 -1.47 15.25
N GLU A 12 -25.92 -2.65 14.71
CA GLU A 12 -25.68 -2.91 13.29
C GLU A 12 -26.87 -2.39 12.45
N ILE A 13 -26.57 -1.67 11.40
CA ILE A 13 -27.52 -1.12 10.45
C ILE A 13 -27.21 -1.71 9.09
N ALA A 14 -28.11 -2.58 8.60
CA ALA A 14 -28.03 -3.05 7.22
C ALA A 14 -28.34 -1.89 6.26
N THR A 15 -27.38 -1.52 5.43
CA THR A 15 -27.56 -0.48 4.41
C THR A 15 -27.68 -1.12 3.05
N THR A 16 -28.69 -0.71 2.28
CA THR A 16 -28.69 -0.90 0.84
C THR A 16 -27.78 0.17 0.19
N PRO A 17 -27.16 -0.08 -0.97
CA PRO A 17 -25.95 0.62 -1.46
C PRO A 17 -26.11 2.07 -1.90
N LYS A 18 -27.16 2.79 -1.42
CA LYS A 18 -27.40 4.15 -1.89
C LYS A 18 -27.26 5.10 -0.80
N SER A 19 -26.51 5.73 -0.27
CA SER A 19 -26.47 6.80 0.73
C SER A 19 -27.56 6.73 1.82
N GLY A 20 -27.17 6.91 3.04
CA GLY A 20 -28.08 7.00 4.19
C GLY A 20 -27.56 8.02 5.20
N THR A 21 -28.43 8.53 6.04
CA THR A 21 -28.07 9.44 7.13
C THR A 21 -28.30 8.76 8.46
N VAL A 22 -27.27 8.73 9.29
CA VAL A 22 -27.38 8.29 10.69
C VAL A 22 -27.38 9.55 11.56
N SER A 23 -28.46 9.76 12.32
CA SER A 23 -28.54 10.88 13.26
C SER A 23 -28.47 10.35 14.69
N VAL A 24 -27.53 10.89 15.44
CA VAL A 24 -27.37 10.57 16.87
C VAL A 24 -27.65 11.84 17.69
N LYS A 25 -28.54 11.72 18.69
CA LYS A 25 -28.88 12.82 19.58
C LYS A 25 -28.56 12.45 21.01
N ASN A 26 -27.63 13.16 21.62
CA ASN A 26 -27.40 13.07 23.06
C ASN A 26 -28.57 13.77 23.83
N GLN A 27 -29.25 13.02 24.65
CA GLN A 27 -30.32 13.54 25.53
C GLN A 27 -29.86 13.64 26.99
N GLY A 28 -28.65 13.21 27.31
CA GLY A 28 -28.03 13.30 28.62
C GLY A 28 -27.26 14.60 28.82
N LYS A 29 -26.77 14.79 30.06
CA LYS A 29 -25.90 15.94 30.42
C LYS A 29 -24.41 15.68 30.23
N GLY A 30 -24.01 14.42 30.03
CA GLY A 30 -22.62 14.03 29.84
C GLY A 30 -22.18 14.04 28.37
N ALA A 31 -20.88 13.86 28.12
CA ALA A 31 -20.36 13.69 26.78
C ALA A 31 -20.79 12.34 26.19
N LEU A 32 -21.07 12.32 24.90
CA LEU A 32 -21.34 11.11 24.12
C LEU A 32 -20.26 10.97 23.05
N SER A 33 -19.52 9.85 23.11
CA SER A 33 -18.64 9.45 22.02
C SER A 33 -19.41 8.57 21.04
N VAL A 34 -19.22 8.81 19.75
CA VAL A 34 -19.90 8.08 18.68
C VAL A 34 -18.87 7.62 17.66
N ASP A 35 -18.79 6.31 17.48
CA ASP A 35 -17.98 5.69 16.46
C ASP A 35 -18.87 5.10 15.37
N LEU A 36 -18.64 5.49 14.13
CA LEU A 36 -19.32 4.94 12.96
C LEU A 36 -18.35 4.05 12.18
N ILE A 37 -18.56 2.75 12.27
CA ILE A 37 -17.77 1.76 11.54
C ILE A 37 -18.54 1.31 10.31
N THR A 38 -18.01 1.59 9.13
CA THR A 38 -18.57 1.14 7.86
C THR A 38 -17.77 -0.03 7.32
N ARG A 39 -18.44 -1.16 7.07
CA ARG A 39 -17.85 -2.31 6.39
C ARG A 39 -18.48 -2.43 5.00
N THR A 40 -17.63 -2.38 3.97
CA THR A 40 -18.07 -2.49 2.58
C THR A 40 -17.27 -3.54 1.85
N GLN A 41 -17.92 -4.26 0.96
CA GLN A 41 -17.25 -5.11 -0.01
C GLN A 41 -17.33 -4.41 -1.37
N LEU A 42 -16.16 -4.12 -1.95
CA LEU A 42 -16.11 -3.53 -3.28
C LEU A 42 -16.51 -4.56 -4.32
N LEU A 43 -17.42 -4.19 -5.19
CA LEU A 43 -17.87 -5.02 -6.31
C LEU A 43 -16.92 -4.96 -7.51
N ASN A 44 -16.06 -3.93 -7.54
CA ASN A 44 -15.09 -3.71 -8.61
C ASN A 44 -13.66 -3.84 -8.07
N ASP A 45 -12.75 -4.32 -8.90
CA ASP A 45 -11.33 -4.50 -8.59
C ASP A 45 -10.56 -3.17 -8.41
N THR A 46 -11.24 -2.03 -8.44
CA THR A 46 -10.61 -0.71 -8.39
C THR A 46 -10.70 -0.10 -7.00
N LEU A 47 -9.65 -0.24 -6.21
CA LEU A 47 -9.46 0.54 -4.99
C LEU A 47 -8.93 1.93 -5.35
N PRO A 48 -9.55 3.02 -4.85
CA PRO A 48 -9.01 4.36 -5.05
C PRO A 48 -7.69 4.56 -4.30
N ALA A 49 -6.86 5.47 -4.79
CA ALA A 49 -5.70 5.93 -4.04
C ALA A 49 -6.11 6.67 -2.76
N ILE A 50 -5.29 6.56 -1.73
CA ILE A 50 -5.41 7.30 -0.46
C ILE A 50 -4.07 7.96 -0.17
N SER A 51 -4.13 9.16 0.44
CA SER A 51 -2.95 9.91 0.87
C SER A 51 -3.31 10.69 2.13
N ASP A 52 -3.04 10.08 3.29
CA ASP A 52 -3.28 10.68 4.61
C ASP A 52 -1.93 10.81 5.33
N ASN A 53 -1.42 12.04 5.44
CA ASN A 53 -0.11 12.36 6.01
C ASN A 53 1.10 11.70 5.31
N LEU A 54 0.87 10.71 4.46
CA LEU A 54 1.83 10.10 3.56
C LEU A 54 1.42 10.30 2.10
N ARG A 55 2.41 10.44 1.22
CA ARG A 55 2.22 10.37 -0.24
C ARG A 55 2.97 9.16 -0.77
N MET A 56 2.34 8.43 -1.68
CA MET A 56 2.93 7.31 -2.40
C MET A 56 2.91 7.54 -3.89
N ASP A 57 4.02 7.24 -4.55
CA ASP A 57 4.14 7.16 -6.01
C ASP A 57 4.84 5.84 -6.39
N ILE A 58 4.33 5.15 -7.40
CA ILE A 58 4.90 3.91 -7.89
C ILE A 58 5.24 4.08 -9.35
N ARG A 59 6.49 3.77 -9.70
CA ARG A 59 6.99 3.81 -11.06
C ARG A 59 7.58 2.47 -11.43
N TYR A 60 7.20 2.00 -12.59
CA TYR A 60 7.77 0.79 -13.18
C TYR A 60 8.78 1.18 -14.24
N ALA A 61 9.90 0.47 -14.27
CA ALA A 61 10.97 0.71 -15.23
C ALA A 61 11.65 -0.61 -15.62
N ASN A 62 12.19 -0.66 -16.81
CA ASN A 62 13.10 -1.73 -17.21
C ASN A 62 14.38 -1.69 -16.37
N LEU A 63 15.20 -2.74 -16.42
CA LEU A 63 16.45 -2.83 -15.66
C LEU A 63 17.46 -1.71 -15.99
N ASN A 64 17.33 -1.08 -17.16
CA ASN A 64 18.14 0.08 -17.56
C ASN A 64 17.56 1.44 -17.10
N GLY A 65 16.48 1.44 -16.31
CA GLY A 65 15.82 2.65 -15.80
C GLY A 65 14.80 3.30 -16.73
N THR A 66 14.58 2.76 -17.94
CA THR A 66 13.56 3.31 -18.87
C THR A 66 12.16 3.04 -18.34
N PRO A 67 11.26 4.04 -18.27
CA PRO A 67 9.88 3.86 -17.83
C PRO A 67 9.16 2.76 -18.61
N LEU A 68 8.44 1.91 -17.89
CA LEU A 68 7.69 0.78 -18.42
C LEU A 68 6.20 0.94 -18.09
N SER A 69 5.32 0.74 -19.08
CA SER A 69 3.89 0.60 -18.83
C SER A 69 3.57 -0.82 -18.41
N VAL A 70 2.92 -0.97 -17.26
CA VAL A 70 2.50 -2.29 -16.76
C VAL A 70 1.10 -2.70 -17.18
N ASN A 71 0.42 -1.91 -18.02
CA ASN A 71 -0.90 -2.27 -18.53
C ASN A 71 -0.82 -3.47 -19.49
N ASP A 72 0.27 -3.55 -20.25
CA ASP A 72 0.59 -4.67 -21.14
C ASP A 72 2.10 -4.89 -21.17
N ILE A 73 2.54 -6.08 -20.70
CA ILE A 73 3.94 -6.46 -20.58
C ILE A 73 4.14 -7.78 -21.31
N ILE A 74 5.26 -7.91 -22.03
CA ILE A 74 5.62 -9.16 -22.70
C ILE A 74 6.10 -10.19 -21.68
N GLN A 75 5.66 -11.43 -21.80
CA GLN A 75 6.11 -12.56 -20.97
C GLN A 75 7.64 -12.69 -20.99
N GLY A 76 8.24 -12.94 -19.83
CA GLY A 76 9.69 -13.05 -19.65
C GLY A 76 10.38 -11.70 -19.42
N THR A 77 9.66 -10.57 -19.44
CA THR A 77 10.25 -9.25 -19.18
C THR A 77 10.64 -9.11 -17.71
N ASP A 78 11.90 -8.77 -17.46
CA ASP A 78 12.39 -8.31 -16.16
C ASP A 78 12.23 -6.80 -16.02
N PHE A 79 11.75 -6.34 -14.86
CA PHE A 79 11.54 -4.93 -14.59
C PHE A 79 11.60 -4.61 -13.09
N MET A 80 11.60 -3.34 -12.78
CA MET A 80 11.65 -2.83 -11.40
C MET A 80 10.38 -2.06 -11.07
N ALA A 81 9.86 -2.26 -9.86
CA ALA A 81 8.85 -1.42 -9.24
C ALA A 81 9.52 -0.53 -8.19
N ASN A 82 9.57 0.77 -8.44
CA ASN A 82 10.12 1.79 -7.56
C ASN A 82 8.99 2.47 -6.80
N THR A 83 8.86 2.18 -5.52
CA THR A 83 7.84 2.77 -4.64
C THR A 83 8.45 3.89 -3.80
N SER A 84 8.01 5.11 -4.05
CA SER A 84 8.41 6.31 -3.32
C SER A 84 7.38 6.65 -2.25
N ILE A 85 7.82 6.79 -1.00
CA ILE A 85 6.98 7.18 0.14
C ILE A 85 7.53 8.49 0.72
N SER A 86 6.67 9.50 0.79
CA SER A 86 7.00 10.83 1.33
C SER A 86 6.16 11.15 2.55
N ASN A 87 6.80 11.64 3.61
CA ASN A 87 6.11 12.23 4.76
C ASN A 87 5.71 13.68 4.43
N ILE A 88 4.42 13.92 4.27
CA ILE A 88 3.85 15.22 3.90
C ILE A 88 3.17 15.94 5.06
N SER A 89 3.22 15.39 6.27
CA SER A 89 2.54 15.97 7.45
C SER A 89 3.10 17.34 7.84
N GLY A 90 4.37 17.61 7.54
CA GLY A 90 5.04 18.85 7.91
C GLY A 90 5.35 19.02 9.40
N THR A 91 4.85 18.15 10.27
CA THR A 91 4.89 18.32 11.74
C THR A 91 5.61 17.23 12.49
N SER A 92 5.55 15.98 12.04
CA SER A 92 5.97 14.83 12.85
C SER A 92 6.85 13.86 12.06
N ASP A 93 7.74 13.19 12.76
CA ASP A 93 8.44 12.00 12.28
C ASP A 93 7.50 10.79 12.46
N TYR A 94 7.55 9.83 11.53
CA TYR A 94 6.79 8.60 11.63
C TYR A 94 7.72 7.42 11.85
N THR A 95 7.39 6.61 12.84
CA THR A 95 8.09 5.36 13.17
C THR A 95 7.18 4.18 12.90
N ASN A 96 7.79 3.01 12.69
CA ASN A 96 7.07 1.75 12.48
C ASN A 96 6.06 1.83 11.31
N LEU A 97 6.50 2.36 10.17
CA LEU A 97 5.76 2.28 8.93
C LEU A 97 5.92 0.89 8.32
N ALA A 98 4.82 0.36 7.81
CA ALA A 98 4.76 -0.91 7.10
C ALA A 98 4.33 -0.66 5.65
N LEU A 99 5.22 -0.93 4.69
CA LEU A 99 4.91 -0.94 3.26
C LEU A 99 4.60 -2.37 2.84
N THR A 100 3.40 -2.60 2.33
CA THR A 100 2.94 -3.86 1.79
C THR A 100 2.81 -3.73 0.27
N HIS A 101 3.68 -4.44 -0.46
CA HIS A 101 3.67 -4.49 -1.90
C HIS A 101 3.25 -5.90 -2.36
N ILE A 102 1.95 -6.08 -2.62
CA ILE A 102 1.40 -7.32 -3.19
C ILE A 102 1.54 -7.24 -4.70
N ILE A 103 2.00 -8.32 -5.34
CA ILE A 103 2.18 -8.39 -6.78
C ILE A 103 1.03 -9.16 -7.46
N PRO A 104 0.77 -8.90 -8.76
CA PRO A 104 -0.12 -9.72 -9.57
C PRO A 104 0.35 -11.18 -9.62
N SER A 105 -0.57 -12.14 -9.64
CA SER A 105 -0.24 -13.57 -9.70
C SER A 105 0.45 -14.02 -11.00
N GLY A 106 0.50 -13.15 -12.01
CA GLY A 106 1.25 -13.37 -13.25
C GLY A 106 2.71 -12.94 -13.18
N TRP A 107 3.14 -12.34 -12.07
CA TRP A 107 4.51 -11.86 -11.87
C TRP A 107 5.21 -12.68 -10.79
N GLU A 108 6.53 -12.66 -10.80
CA GLU A 108 7.38 -13.26 -9.77
C GLU A 108 8.35 -12.22 -9.22
N ILE A 109 8.65 -12.33 -7.92
CA ILE A 109 9.62 -11.47 -7.24
C ILE A 109 11.01 -12.11 -7.41
N TYR A 110 11.94 -11.34 -7.95
CA TYR A 110 13.34 -11.77 -8.01
C TYR A 110 14.01 -11.47 -6.65
N ASN A 111 14.32 -12.54 -5.92
CA ASN A 111 14.97 -12.43 -4.61
C ASN A 111 16.50 -12.48 -4.75
N GLU A 112 17.14 -11.33 -4.78
CA GLU A 112 18.61 -11.23 -4.90
C GLU A 112 19.36 -11.84 -3.70
N ARG A 113 18.73 -11.95 -2.52
CA ARG A 113 19.33 -12.55 -1.32
C ARG A 113 19.61 -14.05 -1.49
N MET A 114 18.94 -14.71 -2.42
CA MET A 114 19.21 -16.13 -2.70
C MET A 114 20.43 -16.33 -3.61
N VAL A 115 20.95 -15.27 -4.21
CA VAL A 115 22.00 -15.34 -5.25
C VAL A 115 23.31 -14.69 -4.79
N ALA A 116 23.30 -13.78 -3.82
CA ALA A 116 24.47 -13.07 -3.32
C ALA A 116 24.75 -13.38 -1.85
N PRO A 117 26.03 -13.63 -1.44
CA PRO A 117 26.38 -13.70 -0.03
C PRO A 117 26.14 -12.36 0.65
N GLU A 118 25.73 -12.40 1.92
CA GLU A 118 25.44 -11.26 2.77
C GLU A 118 26.63 -10.27 2.80
N THR A 119 26.64 -9.29 1.94
CA THR A 119 27.44 -8.10 2.11
C THR A 119 26.50 -7.00 2.60
N GLU A 120 26.68 -6.65 3.87
CA GLU A 120 26.11 -5.45 4.46
C GLU A 120 26.55 -4.25 3.62
N ASN A 121 25.69 -3.81 2.69
CA ASN A 121 25.68 -2.43 2.21
C ASN A 121 24.75 -2.32 1.00
N ALA A 122 23.92 -1.29 1.00
CA ALA A 122 23.07 -0.84 -0.07
C ALA A 122 23.56 -1.26 -1.46
N ALA A 123 22.96 -2.29 -2.04
CA ALA A 123 23.17 -2.61 -3.43
C ALA A 123 22.66 -1.42 -4.25
N ALA A 124 23.57 -0.68 -4.86
CA ALA A 124 23.22 0.16 -5.97
C ALA A 124 22.72 -0.79 -7.06
N ASP A 125 21.42 -0.75 -7.37
CA ASP A 125 20.95 -1.37 -8.59
C ASP A 125 21.67 -0.69 -9.76
N GLY A 126 21.89 -1.40 -10.86
CA GLY A 126 22.62 -0.87 -12.02
C GLY A 126 21.99 0.40 -12.64
N SER A 127 20.95 1.00 -12.05
CA SER A 127 20.26 2.23 -12.46
C SER A 127 20.80 3.50 -11.79
N GLY A 128 21.73 3.38 -10.83
CA GLY A 128 22.31 4.51 -10.11
C GLY A 128 21.35 5.17 -9.08
N GLN A 129 20.20 4.57 -8.78
CA GLN A 129 19.33 5.03 -7.72
C GLN A 129 19.69 4.34 -6.40
N SER A 130 19.98 5.13 -5.36
CA SER A 130 20.22 4.61 -4.02
C SER A 130 18.93 4.09 -3.40
N VAL A 131 18.85 2.79 -3.14
CA VAL A 131 17.76 2.20 -2.37
C VAL A 131 17.82 2.72 -0.93
N SER A 132 16.70 3.17 -0.40
CA SER A 132 16.65 3.72 0.95
C SER A 132 16.78 2.62 2.01
N LYS A 133 17.46 2.94 3.11
CA LYS A 133 17.58 2.01 4.24
C LYS A 133 16.22 1.71 4.87
N TYR A 134 15.98 0.45 5.16
CA TYR A 134 14.83 -0.05 5.91
C TYR A 134 15.29 -0.72 7.22
N SER A 135 14.38 -0.90 8.16
CA SER A 135 14.66 -1.59 9.42
C SER A 135 14.60 -3.10 9.26
N TYR A 136 13.61 -3.58 8.51
CA TYR A 136 13.39 -4.99 8.22
C TYR A 136 12.62 -5.15 6.90
N GLN A 137 12.88 -6.22 6.19
CA GLN A 137 12.16 -6.58 4.98
C GLN A 137 11.90 -8.09 4.93
N ASP A 138 10.65 -8.48 4.67
CA ASP A 138 10.22 -9.85 4.45
C ASP A 138 9.75 -10.00 2.99
N ILE A 139 10.38 -10.92 2.27
CA ILE A 139 10.09 -11.21 0.86
C ILE A 139 9.41 -12.57 0.81
N ARG A 140 8.20 -12.62 0.28
CA ARG A 140 7.40 -13.81 0.05
C ARG A 140 7.12 -13.96 -1.43
N ASP A 141 6.54 -15.09 -1.84
CA ASP A 141 6.25 -15.37 -3.24
C ASP A 141 5.27 -14.37 -3.88
N ASP A 142 4.35 -13.82 -3.08
CA ASP A 142 3.25 -12.97 -3.53
C ASP A 142 3.38 -11.50 -3.09
N ARG A 143 4.32 -11.17 -2.21
CA ARG A 143 4.46 -9.84 -1.63
C ARG A 143 5.82 -9.52 -1.04
N VAL A 144 6.11 -8.24 -0.94
CA VAL A 144 7.24 -7.70 -0.16
C VAL A 144 6.69 -6.83 0.96
N LEU A 145 7.11 -7.10 2.19
CA LEU A 145 6.81 -6.30 3.38
C LEU A 145 8.09 -5.55 3.78
N THR A 146 8.02 -4.23 3.85
CA THR A 146 9.17 -3.40 4.20
C THR A 146 8.82 -2.51 5.38
N TYR A 147 9.60 -2.58 6.46
CA TYR A 147 9.40 -1.82 7.69
C TYR A 147 10.49 -0.76 7.82
N PHE A 148 10.08 0.48 8.11
CA PHE A 148 11.00 1.62 8.13
C PHE A 148 10.44 2.77 8.95
N ASN A 149 11.30 3.76 9.20
CA ASN A 149 10.92 5.04 9.79
C ASN A 149 11.08 6.14 8.74
N LEU A 150 10.34 7.22 8.86
CA LEU A 150 10.35 8.32 7.91
C LEU A 150 10.32 9.66 8.67
N ARG A 151 11.36 10.44 8.54
CA ARG A 151 11.43 11.77 9.16
C ARG A 151 10.48 12.74 8.47
N ARG A 152 10.18 13.82 9.14
CA ARG A 152 9.41 14.93 8.57
C ARG A 152 10.04 15.40 7.26
N GLY A 153 9.24 15.49 6.19
CA GLY A 153 9.68 15.92 4.88
C GLY A 153 10.60 14.95 4.13
N GLU A 154 10.95 13.80 4.75
CA GLU A 154 11.77 12.79 4.11
C GLU A 154 10.97 12.01 3.07
N THR A 155 11.67 11.59 2.03
CA THR A 155 11.19 10.64 1.02
C THR A 155 12.12 9.45 0.99
N LYS A 156 11.54 8.25 1.00
CA LYS A 156 12.26 7.00 0.80
C LYS A 156 11.76 6.27 -0.44
N VAL A 157 12.67 5.62 -1.13
CA VAL A 157 12.38 4.83 -2.33
C VAL A 157 12.78 3.38 -2.06
N PHE A 158 11.84 2.47 -2.33
CA PHE A 158 12.04 1.02 -2.20
C PHE A 158 11.84 0.38 -3.57
N THR A 159 12.81 -0.41 -3.99
CA THR A 159 12.81 -1.08 -5.28
C THR A 159 12.55 -2.57 -5.10
N VAL A 160 11.67 -3.12 -5.92
CA VAL A 160 11.41 -4.56 -6.03
C VAL A 160 11.65 -4.97 -7.47
N ARG A 161 12.55 -5.93 -7.68
CA ARG A 161 12.76 -6.53 -9.00
C ARG A 161 11.73 -7.62 -9.25
N LEU A 162 11.11 -7.57 -10.42
CA LEU A 162 9.99 -8.39 -10.83
C LEU A 162 10.23 -8.99 -12.22
N GLN A 163 9.59 -10.13 -12.47
CA GLN A 163 9.50 -10.73 -13.79
C GLN A 163 8.05 -11.01 -14.16
N ALA A 164 7.65 -10.70 -15.38
CA ALA A 164 6.34 -11.08 -15.94
C ALA A 164 6.42 -12.54 -16.42
N THR A 165 6.01 -13.48 -15.57
CA THR A 165 6.29 -14.92 -15.80
C THR A 165 5.14 -15.63 -16.52
N TYR A 166 3.90 -15.34 -16.16
CA TYR A 166 2.73 -16.07 -16.68
C TYR A 166 1.86 -15.19 -17.55
N ALA A 167 1.58 -15.64 -18.79
CA ALA A 167 0.70 -14.91 -19.72
C ALA A 167 -0.76 -14.96 -19.23
N GLY A 168 -1.47 -13.81 -19.32
CA GLY A 168 -2.87 -13.69 -18.89
C GLY A 168 -3.23 -12.28 -18.46
N ASN A 169 -4.48 -12.14 -17.98
CA ASN A 169 -5.01 -10.89 -17.42
C ASN A 169 -5.10 -11.02 -15.90
N PHE A 170 -4.48 -10.10 -15.19
CA PHE A 170 -4.36 -10.15 -13.74
C PHE A 170 -4.85 -8.85 -13.11
N ILE A 171 -5.30 -8.96 -11.84
CA ILE A 171 -5.50 -7.79 -11.00
C ILE A 171 -4.12 -7.25 -10.61
N LEU A 172 -3.92 -5.94 -10.74
CA LEU A 172 -2.78 -5.22 -10.19
C LEU A 172 -3.20 -4.69 -8.81
N PRO A 173 -2.78 -5.33 -7.72
CA PRO A 173 -3.19 -4.93 -6.37
C PRO A 173 -2.71 -3.53 -6.03
N ALA A 174 -3.44 -2.85 -5.16
CA ALA A 174 -2.95 -1.61 -4.57
C ALA A 174 -1.77 -1.90 -3.64
N VAL A 175 -0.72 -1.11 -3.74
CA VAL A 175 0.36 -1.06 -2.77
C VAL A 175 -0.09 -0.16 -1.62
N GLN A 176 0.19 -0.55 -0.38
CA GLN A 176 -0.24 0.16 0.82
C GLN A 176 0.95 0.44 1.74
N CYS A 177 0.97 1.63 2.32
CA CYS A 177 1.88 2.00 3.40
C CYS A 177 1.06 2.58 4.55
N GLU A 178 1.29 2.10 5.76
CA GLU A 178 0.57 2.56 6.95
C GLU A 178 1.48 2.58 8.17
N ALA A 179 1.17 3.44 9.13
CA ALA A 179 1.77 3.37 10.44
C ALA A 179 1.10 2.28 11.28
N MET A 180 1.89 1.41 11.91
CA MET A 180 1.36 0.27 12.66
C MET A 180 0.49 0.67 13.87
N TYR A 181 0.63 1.90 14.36
CA TYR A 181 -0.02 2.38 15.58
C TYR A 181 -0.82 3.68 15.40
N ASP A 182 -0.90 4.22 14.18
CA ASP A 182 -1.68 5.43 13.88
C ASP A 182 -2.46 5.27 12.57
N VAL A 183 -3.76 5.08 12.68
CA VAL A 183 -4.67 4.87 11.54
C VAL A 183 -4.81 6.10 10.62
N ASN A 184 -4.39 7.28 11.08
CA ASN A 184 -4.45 8.50 10.27
C ASN A 184 -3.20 8.70 9.41
N VAL A 185 -2.22 7.78 9.48
CA VAL A 185 -0.98 7.84 8.73
C VAL A 185 -0.95 6.68 7.75
N GLN A 186 -1.41 6.94 6.53
CA GLN A 186 -1.52 5.92 5.49
C GLN A 186 -1.41 6.51 4.09
N ALA A 187 -0.94 5.68 3.17
CA ALA A 187 -1.00 5.93 1.73
C ALA A 187 -1.30 4.63 1.01
N ARG A 188 -2.07 4.70 -0.05
CA ARG A 188 -2.39 3.55 -0.91
C ARG A 188 -2.41 3.99 -2.36
N SER A 189 -1.79 3.19 -3.22
CA SER A 189 -1.90 3.39 -4.66
C SER A 189 -3.28 2.99 -5.17
N LYS A 190 -3.62 3.40 -6.39
CA LYS A 190 -4.80 2.89 -7.08
C LYS A 190 -4.55 1.44 -7.48
N ALA A 191 -5.52 0.56 -7.23
CA ALA A 191 -5.55 -0.77 -7.84
C ALA A 191 -5.94 -0.70 -9.32
N GLY A 192 -5.55 -1.70 -10.11
CA GLY A 192 -5.81 -1.74 -11.53
C GLY A 192 -5.76 -3.14 -12.11
N ARG A 193 -5.44 -3.23 -13.39
CA ARG A 193 -5.25 -4.47 -14.14
C ARG A 193 -3.94 -4.41 -14.91
N THR A 194 -3.37 -5.57 -15.14
CA THR A 194 -2.19 -5.79 -15.98
C THR A 194 -2.45 -6.98 -16.89
N THR A 195 -1.93 -6.91 -18.10
CA THR A 195 -1.92 -8.02 -19.06
C THR A 195 -0.47 -8.44 -19.26
N VAL A 196 -0.23 -9.74 -19.24
CA VAL A 196 1.04 -10.31 -19.69
C VAL A 196 0.75 -11.02 -21.01
N SER A 197 1.27 -10.44 -22.11
CA SER A 197 1.15 -10.97 -23.46
C SER A 197 2.33 -11.89 -23.81
N ARG A 198 2.13 -12.77 -24.79
CA ARG A 198 3.17 -13.68 -25.31
C ARG A 198 4.06 -12.98 -26.31
#